data_f6e72e486954dbc2c86d938cbdf21e56
#
_entry.id   f6e72e486954dbc2c86d938cbdf21e56
#
_cell.length_a   1.000
_cell.length_b   1.000
_cell.length_c   1.000
_cell.angle_alpha   90.00
_cell.angle_beta   90.00
_cell.angle_gamma   90.00
#
_symmetry.space_group_name_H-M   'P 1'
#
loop_
_entity.id
_entity.type
_entity.pdbx_description
1 polymer ?
#
loop_
_entity_poly.entity_id
_entity_poly.type
_entity_poly.pdbx_seq_one_letter_code
_entity_poly.pdbx_strand_id
1 'polypeptide(L)'
;MAEKRIGGDLLENLGEKRSDIRLEIPEAAAFILNKLEEDGQEAFVVGGCVRDAMLGRKPKDWDITTSARPEQVKGLFRRTIDTGIQHGTVTVMIGSEGYEVTTYRMDGEYEDHRHPKEVIFTPDLVEDLKRRDFTINAMAYNETSGLIDEFDGLGDLERRCIRCVGSPRERFEEDALRMLRGIRFAGQLQFHIEEKTKEAIGEIAPTLVNVSAERIRTELTKLLCSKGSDRLMLAEETGLMKYFLPEFSVMLKTEQNNPHHCFDVGHHSLAAVSHIQELYEEHKDAFSYTGWTEEKILTILVYGALLHDVAKPDCRTVDEEGIHHFHGHPEAGAKKAKQILRRLKFDNDTISMVGRMILYHDRRYEQCYDKGAYCAKGKRGMRRLMNQIGEDAMPFLFLLQKADLLAQSDYTREEKLAKLSAAVKAWKDVLASNEAVKVSDLSIGGRDLIRNGIAPGPVLGEILHYLLEQVLEDPALNEPDKLLSMALKYNQNKKGKNEDE
;
A
#
# COMPACT_ATOMS: atom_id res chain seq x y z
N MET A 1 31.94 9.26 1.89
CA MET A 1 31.95 10.73 1.68
C MET A 1 30.61 11.25 2.16
N ALA A 2 30.61 12.25 3.02
CA ALA A 2 29.45 12.67 3.80
C ALA A 2 28.31 13.22 2.93
N GLU A 3 27.16 12.56 2.96
CA GLU A 3 25.90 13.16 2.54
C GLU A 3 25.59 14.34 3.47
N LYS A 4 25.65 15.55 2.92
CA LYS A 4 25.18 16.75 3.60
C LYS A 4 23.69 16.61 3.86
N ARG A 5 23.32 16.44 5.13
CA ARG A 5 21.94 16.59 5.62
C ARG A 5 21.52 18.06 5.47
N ILE A 6 20.83 18.37 4.40
CA ILE A 6 20.31 19.74 4.12
C ILE A 6 19.08 20.06 4.98
N GLY A 7 18.45 19.10 5.65
CA GLY A 7 17.23 19.29 6.43
C GLY A 7 17.39 19.48 7.95
N GLY A 8 18.57 19.22 8.54
CA GLY A 8 18.80 19.38 9.97
C GLY A 8 19.08 20.83 10.41
N ASP A 9 19.72 21.60 9.55
CA ASP A 9 20.24 22.94 9.90
C ASP A 9 19.16 24.04 9.94
N LEU A 10 18.03 23.89 9.23
CA LEU A 10 16.96 24.89 9.21
C LEU A 10 16.18 24.91 10.54
N LEU A 11 15.87 23.75 11.12
CA LEU A 11 15.14 23.68 12.39
C LEU A 11 16.03 23.99 13.62
N GLU A 12 17.34 23.74 13.55
CA GLU A 12 18.27 24.06 14.65
C GLU A 12 18.60 25.56 14.76
N ASN A 13 18.38 26.34 13.69
CA ASN A 13 18.68 27.78 13.63
C ASN A 13 17.45 28.72 13.77
N LEU A 14 16.24 28.19 13.97
CA LEU A 14 15.01 28.97 14.00
C LEU A 14 14.77 29.79 15.29
N GLY A 15 15.75 29.87 16.19
CA GLY A 15 15.71 30.78 17.35
C GLY A 15 15.72 32.28 17.02
N GLU A 16 15.99 32.67 15.77
CA GLU A 16 16.09 34.07 15.35
C GLU A 16 15.14 34.39 14.18
N LYS A 17 14.00 35.02 14.51
CA LYS A 17 13.02 35.71 13.63
C LYS A 17 12.41 34.89 12.48
N ARG A 18 11.12 34.56 12.61
CA ARG A 18 10.24 33.98 11.57
C ARG A 18 10.30 34.73 10.21
N SER A 19 10.72 36.02 10.21
CA SER A 19 10.89 36.84 9.01
C SER A 19 12.01 36.45 8.07
N ASP A 20 12.94 35.63 8.53
CA ASP A 20 14.16 35.27 7.78
C ASP A 20 14.06 33.94 7.05
N ILE A 21 12.93 33.22 7.23
CA ILE A 21 12.67 31.96 6.55
C ILE A 21 12.48 32.21 5.06
N ARG A 22 13.29 31.52 4.25
CA ARG A 22 13.16 31.52 2.79
C ARG A 22 12.93 30.10 2.29
N LEU A 23 11.81 29.88 1.58
CA LEU A 23 11.50 28.62 0.94
C LEU A 23 11.84 28.70 -0.55
N GLU A 24 12.45 27.65 -1.08
CA GLU A 24 12.65 27.50 -2.52
C GLU A 24 11.33 27.06 -3.17
N ILE A 25 10.63 28.00 -3.82
CA ILE A 25 9.40 27.73 -4.56
C ILE A 25 9.77 27.44 -6.02
N PRO A 26 9.20 26.40 -6.67
CA PRO A 26 9.40 26.16 -8.09
C PRO A 26 9.00 27.37 -8.95
N GLU A 27 9.75 27.62 -10.02
CA GLU A 27 9.50 28.76 -10.93
C GLU A 27 8.04 28.84 -11.41
N ALA A 28 7.42 27.69 -11.69
CA ALA A 28 6.03 27.65 -12.14
C ALA A 28 5.04 28.06 -11.04
N ALA A 29 5.26 27.66 -9.78
CA ALA A 29 4.43 28.09 -8.65
C ALA A 29 4.67 29.59 -8.36
N ALA A 30 5.92 30.06 -8.37
CA ALA A 30 6.27 31.48 -8.21
C ALA A 30 5.63 32.34 -9.31
N PHE A 31 5.62 31.87 -10.57
CA PHE A 31 4.93 32.56 -11.67
C PHE A 31 3.43 32.71 -11.40
N ILE A 32 2.77 31.69 -10.85
CA ILE A 32 1.33 31.76 -10.51
C ILE A 32 1.10 32.76 -9.40
N LEU A 33 1.91 32.73 -8.32
CA LEU A 33 1.81 33.69 -7.22
C LEU A 33 1.97 35.14 -7.71
N ASN A 34 3.06 35.44 -8.41
CA ASN A 34 3.36 36.78 -8.92
C ASN A 34 2.23 37.32 -9.81
N LYS A 35 1.67 36.44 -10.67
CA LYS A 35 0.60 36.85 -11.58
C LYS A 35 -0.70 37.19 -10.86
N LEU A 36 -1.01 36.49 -9.76
CA LEU A 36 -2.14 36.80 -8.89
C LEU A 36 -1.90 38.11 -8.11
N GLU A 37 -0.69 38.30 -7.59
CA GLU A 37 -0.29 39.55 -6.89
C GLU A 37 -0.31 40.76 -7.81
N GLU A 38 0.14 40.64 -9.07
CA GLU A 38 0.07 41.68 -10.09
C GLU A 38 -1.38 42.12 -10.40
N ASP A 39 -2.35 41.20 -10.26
CA ASP A 39 -3.80 41.52 -10.39
C ASP A 39 -4.40 42.08 -9.09
N GLY A 40 -3.57 42.33 -8.07
CA GLY A 40 -3.99 42.86 -6.78
C GLY A 40 -4.63 41.84 -5.83
N GLN A 41 -4.42 40.56 -6.07
CA GLN A 41 -4.90 39.50 -5.21
C GLN A 41 -3.79 38.99 -4.27
N GLU A 42 -4.17 38.54 -3.09
CA GLU A 42 -3.23 37.81 -2.25
C GLU A 42 -3.07 36.38 -2.76
N ALA A 43 -1.85 35.83 -2.71
CA ALA A 43 -1.57 34.47 -3.09
C ALA A 43 -0.41 33.88 -2.28
N PHE A 44 -0.57 32.65 -1.82
CA PHE A 44 0.42 31.92 -1.02
C PHE A 44 0.48 30.44 -1.43
N VAL A 45 1.67 29.83 -1.39
CA VAL A 45 1.76 28.38 -1.27
C VAL A 45 1.34 27.96 0.13
N VAL A 46 0.68 26.79 0.29
CA VAL A 46 0.01 26.47 1.56
C VAL A 46 -0.01 24.97 1.87
N GLY A 47 0.02 24.64 3.14
CA GLY A 47 -0.27 23.28 3.58
C GLY A 47 0.91 22.33 3.49
N GLY A 48 0.71 21.19 2.82
CA GLY A 48 1.70 20.11 2.77
C GLY A 48 3.04 20.52 2.18
N CYS A 49 3.05 21.36 1.15
CA CYS A 49 4.28 21.82 0.52
C CYS A 49 5.11 22.71 1.46
N VAL A 50 4.47 23.61 2.20
CA VAL A 50 5.16 24.47 3.18
C VAL A 50 5.77 23.61 4.28
N ARG A 51 4.98 22.70 4.88
CA ARG A 51 5.47 21.75 5.87
C ARG A 51 6.67 20.95 5.38
N ASP A 52 6.56 20.35 4.19
CA ASP A 52 7.61 19.46 3.67
C ASP A 52 8.88 20.24 3.33
N ALA A 53 8.74 21.46 2.76
CA ALA A 53 9.87 22.36 2.52
C ALA A 53 10.56 22.74 3.85
N MET A 54 9.79 23.09 4.90
CA MET A 54 10.33 23.38 6.23
C MET A 54 11.09 22.20 6.85
N LEU A 55 10.65 20.95 6.56
CA LEU A 55 11.33 19.73 7.00
C LEU A 55 12.51 19.32 6.09
N GLY A 56 12.89 20.14 5.10
CA GLY A 56 13.94 19.83 4.12
C GLY A 56 13.57 18.64 3.20
N ARG A 57 12.27 18.35 3.04
CA ARG A 57 11.75 17.34 2.13
C ARG A 57 11.33 18.03 0.84
N LYS A 58 11.53 17.36 -0.30
CA LYS A 58 11.01 17.87 -1.59
C LYS A 58 9.50 17.65 -1.63
N PRO A 59 8.68 18.73 -1.70
CA PRO A 59 7.23 18.60 -1.88
C PRO A 59 6.90 17.88 -3.18
N LYS A 60 5.85 17.06 -3.15
CA LYS A 60 5.34 16.41 -4.38
C LYS A 60 4.45 17.35 -5.17
N ASP A 61 3.57 18.05 -4.49
CA ASP A 61 2.59 18.96 -5.06
C ASP A 61 2.71 20.32 -4.36
N TRP A 62 2.42 21.41 -5.09
CA TRP A 62 2.44 22.77 -4.58
C TRP A 62 1.04 23.36 -4.66
N ASP A 63 0.32 23.32 -3.54
CA ASP A 63 -1.00 23.90 -3.43
C ASP A 63 -0.89 25.41 -3.21
N ILE A 64 -1.74 26.17 -3.91
CA ILE A 64 -1.81 27.62 -3.82
C ILE A 64 -3.17 28.01 -3.26
N THR A 65 -3.20 28.97 -2.34
CA THR A 65 -4.41 29.58 -1.83
C THR A 65 -4.39 31.09 -2.14
N THR A 66 -5.55 31.69 -2.45
CA THR A 66 -5.64 33.07 -2.93
C THR A 66 -6.95 33.76 -2.56
N SER A 67 -6.94 35.10 -2.46
CA SER A 67 -8.15 35.92 -2.36
C SER A 67 -8.94 35.96 -3.67
N ALA A 68 -8.31 35.63 -4.82
CA ALA A 68 -8.95 35.63 -6.13
C ALA A 68 -10.07 34.59 -6.20
N ARG A 69 -11.21 34.94 -6.76
CA ARG A 69 -12.32 34.01 -7.05
C ARG A 69 -11.97 33.10 -8.24
N PRO A 70 -12.60 31.92 -8.36
CA PRO A 70 -12.30 31.00 -9.44
C PRO A 70 -12.37 31.61 -10.86
N GLU A 71 -13.32 32.52 -11.10
CA GLU A 71 -13.49 33.19 -12.37
C GLU A 71 -12.31 34.15 -12.67
N GLN A 72 -11.78 34.84 -11.65
CA GLN A 72 -10.61 35.70 -11.76
C GLN A 72 -9.37 34.86 -12.08
N VAL A 73 -9.15 33.75 -11.36
CA VAL A 73 -8.06 32.79 -11.66
C VAL A 73 -8.15 32.32 -13.11
N LYS A 74 -9.33 31.92 -13.58
CA LYS A 74 -9.54 31.49 -14.98
C LYS A 74 -9.29 32.60 -15.99
N GLY A 75 -9.58 33.85 -15.65
CA GLY A 75 -9.32 35.02 -16.50
C GLY A 75 -7.82 35.35 -16.65
N LEU A 76 -7.04 35.06 -15.60
CA LEU A 76 -5.61 35.36 -15.58
C LEU A 76 -4.74 34.36 -16.32
N PHE A 77 -5.15 33.07 -16.35
CA PHE A 77 -4.34 31.98 -16.90
C PHE A 77 -4.94 31.41 -18.17
N ARG A 78 -4.08 31.21 -19.18
CA ARG A 78 -4.51 30.70 -20.52
C ARG A 78 -5.09 29.30 -20.49
N ARG A 79 -4.60 28.43 -19.59
CA ARG A 79 -5.01 27.04 -19.54
C ARG A 79 -5.33 26.63 -18.09
N THR A 80 -6.62 26.39 -17.85
CA THR A 80 -7.15 25.98 -16.56
C THR A 80 -8.06 24.77 -16.70
N ILE A 81 -8.21 23.99 -15.64
CA ILE A 81 -9.11 22.83 -15.55
C ILE A 81 -10.00 23.01 -14.31
N ASP A 82 -11.29 22.85 -14.48
CA ASP A 82 -12.29 22.96 -13.40
C ASP A 82 -12.29 21.66 -12.56
N THR A 83 -11.35 21.50 -11.64
CA THR A 83 -11.20 20.31 -10.81
C THR A 83 -12.08 20.32 -9.56
N GLY A 84 -12.58 21.48 -9.14
CA GLY A 84 -13.39 21.63 -7.93
C GLY A 84 -13.99 23.02 -7.81
N ILE A 85 -14.51 23.60 -8.89
CA ILE A 85 -14.98 24.99 -8.94
C ILE A 85 -16.05 25.31 -7.89
N GLN A 86 -16.94 24.35 -7.63
CA GLN A 86 -17.96 24.47 -6.57
C GLN A 86 -17.36 24.57 -5.15
N HIS A 87 -16.10 24.16 -4.98
CA HIS A 87 -15.34 24.27 -3.75
C HIS A 87 -14.25 25.35 -3.81
N GLY A 88 -14.25 26.18 -4.87
CA GLY A 88 -13.30 27.27 -5.05
C GLY A 88 -11.94 26.86 -5.62
N THR A 89 -11.78 25.63 -6.12
CA THR A 89 -10.49 25.13 -6.64
C THR A 89 -10.49 25.08 -8.17
N VAL A 90 -9.42 25.66 -8.76
CA VAL A 90 -9.12 25.61 -10.19
C VAL A 90 -7.70 25.10 -10.36
N THR A 91 -7.46 24.13 -11.25
CA THR A 91 -6.10 23.72 -11.60
C THR A 91 -5.56 24.59 -12.72
N VAL A 92 -4.48 25.31 -12.44
CA VAL A 92 -3.72 26.09 -13.42
C VAL A 92 -2.65 25.20 -14.05
N MET A 93 -2.63 25.12 -15.38
CA MET A 93 -1.67 24.30 -16.12
C MET A 93 -0.48 25.14 -16.59
N ILE A 94 0.73 24.80 -16.11
CA ILE A 94 2.00 25.38 -16.59
C ILE A 94 2.79 24.26 -17.28
N GLY A 95 2.91 24.33 -18.58
CA GLY A 95 3.44 23.23 -19.39
C GLY A 95 2.56 21.98 -19.28
N SER A 96 3.11 20.88 -18.77
CA SER A 96 2.42 19.62 -18.49
C SER A 96 1.98 19.46 -17.04
N GLU A 97 2.40 20.36 -16.13
CA GLU A 97 2.14 20.27 -14.70
C GLU A 97 0.89 21.08 -14.32
N GLY A 98 0.10 20.55 -13.37
CA GLY A 98 -1.09 21.18 -12.83
C GLY A 98 -0.85 21.67 -11.40
N TYR A 99 -1.24 22.90 -11.11
CA TYR A 99 -1.16 23.53 -9.79
C TYR A 99 -2.57 23.83 -9.29
N GLU A 100 -2.95 23.29 -8.14
CA GLU A 100 -4.26 23.58 -7.53
C GLU A 100 -4.24 24.98 -6.90
N VAL A 101 -5.11 25.85 -7.39
CA VAL A 101 -5.31 27.21 -6.88
C VAL A 101 -6.70 27.28 -6.26
N THR A 102 -6.76 27.47 -4.95
CA THR A 102 -7.99 27.47 -4.17
C THR A 102 -8.28 28.87 -3.62
N THR A 103 -9.49 29.38 -3.87
CA THR A 103 -9.97 30.63 -3.27
C THR A 103 -10.11 30.46 -1.76
N TYR A 104 -9.70 31.48 -0.96
CA TYR A 104 -9.92 31.51 0.48
C TYR A 104 -11.39 31.29 0.81
N ARG A 105 -11.65 30.43 1.77
CA ARG A 105 -13.02 30.07 2.11
C ARG A 105 -13.18 29.75 3.60
N MET A 106 -14.37 29.98 4.07
CA MET A 106 -14.90 29.41 5.29
C MET A 106 -15.83 28.27 4.92
N ASP A 107 -15.73 27.15 5.61
CA ASP A 107 -16.66 26.06 5.44
C ASP A 107 -17.90 26.33 6.33
N GLY A 108 -19.11 26.27 5.75
CA GLY A 108 -20.36 26.37 6.49
C GLY A 108 -20.66 25.13 7.33
N GLU A 109 -21.88 25.02 7.89
CA GLU A 109 -22.28 23.82 8.61
C GLU A 109 -22.15 22.56 7.75
N TYR A 110 -21.62 21.48 8.33
CA TYR A 110 -21.48 20.18 7.68
C TYR A 110 -22.74 19.32 7.89
N GLU A 111 -23.31 18.74 6.82
CA GLU A 111 -24.51 17.89 6.92
C GLU A 111 -24.18 16.41 7.12
N ASP A 112 -23.08 15.93 6.55
CA ASP A 112 -22.74 14.51 6.43
C ASP A 112 -21.33 14.16 6.94
N HIS A 113 -20.76 14.98 7.82
CA HIS A 113 -19.36 14.89 8.28
C HIS A 113 -18.32 14.90 7.15
N ARG A 114 -18.63 15.58 6.02
CA ARG A 114 -17.73 15.69 4.87
C ARG A 114 -17.89 16.97 4.05
N HIS A 115 -19.14 17.33 3.70
CA HIS A 115 -19.40 18.43 2.80
C HIS A 115 -20.02 19.57 3.58
N PRO A 116 -19.43 20.78 3.53
CA PRO A 116 -20.11 21.94 4.01
C PRO A 116 -21.36 22.20 3.14
N LYS A 117 -22.47 22.56 3.74
CA LYS A 117 -23.71 22.94 3.03
C LYS A 117 -23.45 24.04 2.02
N GLU A 118 -22.62 24.99 2.42
CA GLU A 118 -22.24 26.13 1.61
C GLU A 118 -20.75 26.41 1.79
N VAL A 119 -20.09 26.82 0.72
CA VAL A 119 -18.73 27.35 0.71
C VAL A 119 -18.85 28.86 0.62
N ILE A 120 -18.39 29.55 1.65
CA ILE A 120 -18.42 31.01 1.71
C ILE A 120 -17.01 31.52 1.41
N PHE A 121 -16.81 32.19 0.27
CA PHE A 121 -15.54 32.79 -0.06
C PHE A 121 -15.27 33.99 0.85
N THR A 122 -14.06 34.07 1.38
CA THR A 122 -13.58 35.15 2.25
C THR A 122 -12.34 35.80 1.65
N PRO A 123 -12.09 37.08 1.91
CA PRO A 123 -10.79 37.67 1.58
C PRO A 123 -9.72 37.40 2.66
N ASP A 124 -10.05 36.77 3.76
CA ASP A 124 -9.18 36.59 4.92
C ASP A 124 -8.47 35.22 4.88
N LEU A 125 -7.15 35.23 4.73
CA LEU A 125 -6.27 34.08 4.75
C LEU A 125 -6.37 33.30 6.08
N VAL A 126 -6.49 34.00 7.21
CA VAL A 126 -6.53 33.37 8.54
C VAL A 126 -7.75 32.45 8.66
N GLU A 127 -8.90 32.86 8.14
CA GLU A 127 -10.10 32.02 8.12
C GLU A 127 -9.93 30.78 7.21
N ASP A 128 -9.20 30.90 6.07
CA ASP A 128 -8.87 29.74 5.24
C ASP A 128 -7.91 28.77 5.96
N LEU A 129 -6.92 29.29 6.68
CA LEU A 129 -6.00 28.45 7.46
C LEU A 129 -6.68 27.77 8.65
N LYS A 130 -7.64 28.44 9.31
CA LYS A 130 -8.36 27.96 10.48
C LYS A 130 -9.22 26.72 10.23
N ARG A 131 -9.77 26.54 9.03
CA ARG A 131 -10.57 25.37 8.65
C ARG A 131 -9.72 24.11 8.35
N ARG A 132 -8.39 24.23 8.31
CA ARG A 132 -7.49 23.11 8.01
C ARG A 132 -7.44 22.12 9.17
N ASP A 133 -6.94 20.91 8.87
CA ASP A 133 -6.94 19.79 9.81
C ASP A 133 -5.93 19.98 10.97
N PHE A 134 -4.66 20.20 10.64
CA PHE A 134 -3.56 20.25 11.61
C PHE A 134 -2.73 21.51 11.45
N THR A 135 -2.18 22.01 12.55
CA THR A 135 -1.35 23.23 12.60
C THR A 135 -0.18 23.18 11.63
N ILE A 136 0.48 22.02 11.51
CA ILE A 136 1.58 21.81 10.58
C ILE A 136 1.20 21.91 9.09
N ASN A 137 -0.09 21.90 8.77
CA ASN A 137 -0.65 22.09 7.43
C ASN A 137 -1.41 23.43 7.30
N ALA A 138 -1.43 24.24 8.36
CA ALA A 138 -2.09 25.55 8.40
C ALA A 138 -1.07 26.69 8.35
N MET A 139 -0.02 26.51 7.58
CA MET A 139 1.00 27.51 7.29
C MET A 139 0.94 27.91 5.82
N ALA A 140 1.15 29.17 5.52
CA ALA A 140 1.20 29.73 4.18
C ALA A 140 2.51 30.51 3.96
N TYR A 141 2.99 30.58 2.72
CA TYR A 141 4.23 31.28 2.40
C TYR A 141 4.16 31.94 1.03
N ASN A 142 4.66 33.15 0.93
CA ASN A 142 5.10 33.77 -0.32
C ASN A 142 6.39 34.55 -0.09
N GLU A 143 7.05 35.00 -1.16
CA GLU A 143 8.33 35.75 -1.06
C GLU A 143 8.15 37.14 -0.48
N THR A 144 6.98 37.77 -0.67
CA THR A 144 6.67 39.14 -0.26
C THR A 144 6.40 39.23 1.23
N SER A 145 5.56 38.36 1.77
CA SER A 145 5.11 38.38 3.18
C SER A 145 5.89 37.44 4.08
N GLY A 146 6.66 36.49 3.51
CA GLY A 146 7.33 35.44 4.24
C GLY A 146 6.38 34.34 4.73
N LEU A 147 6.72 33.69 5.84
CA LEU A 147 5.92 32.64 6.46
C LEU A 147 4.80 33.23 7.30
N ILE A 148 3.55 32.84 7.00
CA ILE A 148 2.36 33.11 7.79
C ILE A 148 2.02 31.85 8.60
N ASP A 149 2.08 31.94 9.92
CA ASP A 149 1.86 30.83 10.87
C ASP A 149 1.07 31.32 12.08
N GLU A 150 -0.24 31.41 11.95
CA GLU A 150 -1.17 31.89 12.99
C GLU A 150 -1.49 30.86 14.06
N PHE A 151 -1.21 29.57 13.77
CA PHE A 151 -1.61 28.45 14.62
C PHE A 151 -0.44 27.71 15.27
N ASP A 152 0.78 28.30 15.20
CA ASP A 152 2.01 27.72 15.76
C ASP A 152 2.40 26.36 15.11
N GLY A 153 2.18 26.24 13.80
CA GLY A 153 2.55 25.06 13.04
C GLY A 153 4.04 24.84 13.00
N LEU A 154 4.86 25.89 12.94
CA LEU A 154 6.31 25.82 13.03
C LEU A 154 6.76 25.26 14.37
N GLY A 155 6.22 25.76 15.49
CA GLY A 155 6.50 25.22 16.81
C GLY A 155 6.09 23.74 16.96
N ASP A 156 4.99 23.32 16.30
CA ASP A 156 4.59 21.91 16.29
C ASP A 156 5.51 21.04 15.42
N LEU A 157 6.07 21.57 14.34
CA LEU A 157 7.13 20.88 13.58
C LEU A 157 8.39 20.66 14.43
N GLU A 158 8.83 21.68 15.18
CA GLU A 158 9.97 21.59 16.10
C GLU A 158 9.73 20.54 17.20
N ARG A 159 8.53 20.57 17.80
CA ARG A 159 8.11 19.61 18.83
C ARG A 159 7.81 18.21 18.27
N ARG A 160 7.80 18.04 16.94
CA ARG A 160 7.37 16.81 16.25
C ARG A 160 5.96 16.37 16.69
N CYS A 161 5.01 17.28 16.67
CA CYS A 161 3.67 17.13 17.19
C CYS A 161 2.61 17.27 16.11
N ILE A 162 1.61 16.39 16.10
CA ILE A 162 0.39 16.50 15.31
C ILE A 162 -0.71 17.06 16.20
N ARG A 163 -1.08 18.31 16.00
CA ARG A 163 -2.10 19.02 16.75
C ARG A 163 -3.14 19.60 15.79
N CYS A 164 -4.42 19.46 16.13
CA CYS A 164 -5.50 20.07 15.37
C CYS A 164 -5.44 21.60 15.43
N VAL A 165 -5.92 22.25 14.37
CA VAL A 165 -6.20 23.69 14.38
C VAL A 165 -7.44 23.94 15.21
N GLY A 166 -7.34 24.76 16.26
CA GLY A 166 -8.47 25.09 17.13
C GLY A 166 -8.93 23.91 17.97
N SER A 167 -10.24 23.60 17.96
CA SER A 167 -10.84 22.51 18.72
C SER A 167 -10.73 21.18 17.97
N PRO A 168 -10.03 20.15 18.49
CA PRO A 168 -9.93 18.85 17.83
C PRO A 168 -11.31 18.21 17.59
N ARG A 169 -12.22 18.35 18.55
CA ARG A 169 -13.58 17.80 18.44
C ARG A 169 -14.31 18.40 17.23
N GLU A 170 -14.32 19.72 17.10
CA GLU A 170 -14.95 20.39 15.96
C GLU A 170 -14.33 19.94 14.63
N ARG A 171 -13.00 19.88 14.55
CA ARG A 171 -12.29 19.43 13.34
C ARG A 171 -12.66 18.01 12.91
N PHE A 172 -12.89 17.11 13.85
CA PHE A 172 -13.28 15.73 13.56
C PHE A 172 -14.79 15.57 13.31
N GLU A 173 -15.63 16.38 13.91
CA GLU A 173 -17.07 16.45 13.60
C GLU A 173 -17.32 16.98 12.18
N GLU A 174 -16.49 17.91 11.67
CA GLU A 174 -16.54 18.38 10.28
C GLU A 174 -16.15 17.28 9.27
N ASP A 175 -15.03 16.62 9.46
CA ASP A 175 -14.57 15.51 8.61
C ASP A 175 -13.91 14.43 9.46
N ALA A 176 -14.65 13.37 9.69
CA ALA A 176 -14.19 12.23 10.50
C ALA A 176 -12.92 11.55 9.93
N LEU A 177 -12.64 11.68 8.62
CA LEU A 177 -11.39 11.18 8.03
C LEU A 177 -10.15 11.85 8.63
N ARG A 178 -10.28 13.08 9.15
CA ARG A 178 -9.15 13.80 9.77
C ARG A 178 -8.53 13.00 10.93
N MET A 179 -9.30 12.16 11.63
CA MET A 179 -8.79 11.24 12.65
C MET A 179 -7.74 10.29 12.07
N LEU A 180 -8.07 9.61 10.98
CA LEU A 180 -7.15 8.67 10.31
C LEU A 180 -5.98 9.41 9.63
N ARG A 181 -6.23 10.64 9.11
CA ARG A 181 -5.17 11.52 8.61
C ARG A 181 -4.15 11.88 9.69
N GLY A 182 -4.60 12.16 10.92
CA GLY A 182 -3.72 12.43 12.07
C GLY A 182 -2.79 11.25 12.36
N ILE A 183 -3.33 10.04 12.41
CA ILE A 183 -2.55 8.81 12.59
C ILE A 183 -1.57 8.61 11.43
N ARG A 184 -2.01 8.85 10.19
CA ARG A 184 -1.14 8.78 9.01
C ARG A 184 0.01 9.78 9.08
N PHE A 185 -0.26 11.04 9.44
CA PHE A 185 0.80 12.04 9.58
C PHE A 185 1.77 11.68 10.71
N ALA A 186 1.27 11.17 11.84
CA ALA A 186 2.12 10.65 12.90
C ALA A 186 3.10 9.57 12.38
N GLY A 187 2.62 8.65 11.51
CA GLY A 187 3.47 7.63 10.87
C GLY A 187 4.43 8.22 9.85
N GLN A 188 3.93 8.98 8.89
CA GLN A 188 4.76 9.52 7.79
C GLN A 188 5.86 10.49 8.24
N LEU A 189 5.58 11.26 9.29
CA LEU A 189 6.50 12.25 9.84
C LEU A 189 7.29 11.71 11.04
N GLN A 190 6.87 10.57 11.60
CA GLN A 190 7.37 10.01 12.87
C GLN A 190 7.19 11.00 14.04
N PHE A 191 6.02 11.62 14.08
CA PHE A 191 5.61 12.56 15.10
C PHE A 191 4.69 11.89 16.12
N HIS A 192 4.54 12.49 17.31
CA HIS A 192 3.50 12.12 18.27
C HIS A 192 2.22 12.92 17.99
N ILE A 193 1.06 12.41 18.44
CA ILE A 193 -0.19 13.15 18.42
C ILE A 193 -0.35 13.84 19.78
N GLU A 194 -0.74 15.13 19.78
CA GLU A 194 -1.07 15.87 21.00
C GLU A 194 -2.18 15.13 21.79
N GLU A 195 -2.10 15.12 23.13
CA GLU A 195 -3.00 14.33 23.97
C GLU A 195 -4.47 14.71 23.74
N LYS A 196 -4.81 16.02 23.72
CA LYS A 196 -6.18 16.48 23.45
C LYS A 196 -6.69 16.06 22.07
N THR A 197 -5.81 16.07 21.08
CA THR A 197 -6.12 15.59 19.74
C THR A 197 -6.35 14.08 19.74
N LYS A 198 -5.55 13.30 20.49
CA LYS A 198 -5.70 11.85 20.66
C LYS A 198 -6.99 11.48 21.41
N GLU A 199 -7.30 12.18 22.49
CA GLU A 199 -8.56 12.00 23.25
C GLU A 199 -9.77 12.23 22.34
N ALA A 200 -9.78 13.32 21.55
CA ALA A 200 -10.85 13.62 20.61
C ALA A 200 -11.01 12.55 19.52
N ILE A 201 -9.91 11.93 19.04
CA ILE A 201 -10.00 10.76 18.13
C ILE A 201 -10.84 9.67 18.80
N GLY A 202 -10.58 9.34 20.07
CA GLY A 202 -11.30 8.30 20.78
C GLY A 202 -12.80 8.64 20.97
N GLU A 203 -13.11 9.88 21.31
CA GLU A 203 -14.49 10.34 21.49
C GLU A 203 -15.31 10.32 20.20
N ILE A 204 -14.71 10.78 19.10
CA ILE A 204 -15.37 10.96 17.79
C ILE A 204 -15.23 9.72 16.89
N ALA A 205 -14.44 8.72 17.26
CA ALA A 205 -14.21 7.49 16.50
C ALA A 205 -15.47 6.86 15.88
N PRO A 206 -16.66 6.82 16.55
CA PRO A 206 -17.86 6.24 15.96
C PRO A 206 -18.30 6.88 14.63
N THR A 207 -17.99 8.15 14.42
CA THR A 207 -18.39 8.88 13.21
C THR A 207 -17.63 8.44 11.95
N LEU A 208 -16.52 7.69 12.10
CA LEU A 208 -15.75 7.18 10.96
C LEU A 208 -16.58 6.27 10.02
N VAL A 209 -17.68 5.68 10.52
CA VAL A 209 -18.60 4.87 9.69
C VAL A 209 -19.25 5.68 8.55
N ASN A 210 -19.30 7.01 8.68
CA ASN A 210 -19.83 7.90 7.65
C ASN A 210 -18.82 8.20 6.52
N VAL A 211 -17.56 7.81 6.70
CA VAL A 211 -16.51 8.04 5.70
C VAL A 211 -16.49 6.91 4.68
N SER A 212 -16.39 7.25 3.40
CA SER A 212 -16.33 6.25 2.34
C SER A 212 -15.09 5.35 2.46
N ALA A 213 -15.25 4.08 2.12
CA ALA A 213 -14.21 3.07 2.20
C ALA A 213 -12.97 3.43 1.34
N GLU A 214 -13.17 4.11 0.22
CA GLU A 214 -12.10 4.56 -0.68
C GLU A 214 -11.22 5.61 0.00
N ARG A 215 -11.81 6.55 0.75
CA ARG A 215 -11.07 7.56 1.50
C ARG A 215 -10.28 6.91 2.64
N ILE A 216 -10.90 6.00 3.39
CA ILE A 216 -10.23 5.23 4.46
C ILE A 216 -9.07 4.43 3.87
N ARG A 217 -9.29 3.70 2.76
CA ARG A 217 -8.24 2.96 2.05
C ARG A 217 -7.05 3.85 1.73
N THR A 218 -7.30 5.04 1.17
CA THR A 218 -6.23 5.96 0.77
C THR A 218 -5.35 6.36 1.95
N GLU A 219 -5.94 6.72 3.08
CA GLU A 219 -5.17 7.11 4.28
C GLU A 219 -4.45 5.92 4.90
N LEU A 220 -5.13 4.77 5.01
CA LEU A 220 -4.53 3.53 5.52
C LEU A 220 -3.36 3.05 4.65
N THR A 221 -3.50 3.07 3.32
CA THR A 221 -2.44 2.70 2.39
C THR A 221 -1.23 3.61 2.55
N LYS A 222 -1.44 4.94 2.61
CA LYS A 222 -0.35 5.91 2.81
C LYS A 222 0.36 5.72 4.16
N LEU A 223 -0.35 5.30 5.20
CA LEU A 223 0.24 4.95 6.50
C LEU A 223 1.08 3.67 6.38
N LEU A 224 0.51 2.59 5.87
CA LEU A 224 1.18 1.29 5.74
C LEU A 224 2.40 1.33 4.83
N CYS A 225 2.39 2.16 3.79
CA CYS A 225 3.54 2.39 2.91
C CYS A 225 4.57 3.38 3.48
N SER A 226 4.37 3.90 4.69
CA SER A 226 5.31 4.81 5.34
C SER A 226 6.21 4.08 6.34
N LYS A 227 7.40 4.64 6.62
CA LYS A 227 8.35 4.08 7.62
C LYS A 227 7.79 3.98 9.04
N GLY A 228 6.69 4.67 9.35
CA GLY A 228 6.00 4.63 10.63
C GLY A 228 4.68 3.86 10.57
N SER A 229 4.64 2.75 9.84
CA SER A 229 3.44 1.88 9.75
C SER A 229 3.00 1.34 11.12
N ASP A 230 3.92 1.24 12.09
CA ASP A 230 3.65 0.89 13.49
C ASP A 230 2.67 1.86 14.17
N ARG A 231 2.54 3.11 13.68
CA ARG A 231 1.55 4.08 14.17
C ARG A 231 0.10 3.66 13.91
N LEU A 232 -0.13 2.59 13.15
CA LEU A 232 -1.44 1.93 13.08
C LEU A 232 -1.95 1.53 14.47
N MET A 233 -1.05 1.25 15.42
CA MET A 233 -1.42 0.97 16.82
C MET A 233 -2.17 2.11 17.51
N LEU A 234 -1.94 3.37 17.11
CA LEU A 234 -2.72 4.51 17.63
C LEU A 234 -4.23 4.37 17.32
N ALA A 235 -4.58 3.71 16.21
CA ALA A 235 -5.99 3.45 15.90
C ALA A 235 -6.61 2.40 16.85
N GLU A 236 -5.82 1.43 17.34
CA GLU A 236 -6.29 0.50 18.38
C GLU A 236 -6.39 1.19 19.74
N GLU A 237 -5.37 1.95 20.13
CA GLU A 237 -5.32 2.68 21.40
C GLU A 237 -6.50 3.65 21.55
N THR A 238 -6.90 4.33 20.47
CA THR A 238 -8.01 5.26 20.43
C THR A 238 -9.38 4.60 20.16
N GLY A 239 -9.40 3.28 19.92
CA GLY A 239 -10.61 2.55 19.55
C GLY A 239 -11.16 2.86 18.16
N LEU A 240 -10.38 3.57 17.32
CA LEU A 240 -10.76 3.88 15.94
C LEU A 240 -10.71 2.63 15.03
N MET A 241 -9.79 1.68 15.31
CA MET A 241 -9.54 0.46 14.53
C MET A 241 -10.79 -0.35 14.23
N LYS A 242 -11.67 -0.49 15.20
CA LYS A 242 -12.90 -1.32 15.09
C LYS A 242 -13.88 -0.85 14.01
N TYR A 243 -13.75 0.41 13.53
CA TYR A 243 -14.64 0.97 12.53
C TYR A 243 -14.17 0.78 11.08
N PHE A 244 -12.90 0.40 10.88
CA PHE A 244 -12.39 0.18 9.52
C PHE A 244 -11.64 -1.16 9.33
N LEU A 245 -10.96 -1.68 10.37
CA LEU A 245 -10.23 -2.94 10.32
C LEU A 245 -10.36 -3.75 11.63
N PRO A 246 -11.58 -4.13 12.04
CA PRO A 246 -11.83 -4.83 13.31
C PRO A 246 -11.09 -6.16 13.41
N GLU A 247 -10.79 -6.81 12.29
CA GLU A 247 -10.05 -8.07 12.25
C GLU A 247 -8.65 -7.90 12.85
N PHE A 248 -8.02 -6.74 12.66
CA PHE A 248 -6.69 -6.48 13.21
C PHE A 248 -6.71 -6.38 14.75
N SER A 249 -7.75 -5.81 15.35
CA SER A 249 -7.94 -5.83 16.81
C SER A 249 -8.04 -7.25 17.37
N VAL A 250 -8.57 -8.20 16.61
CA VAL A 250 -8.61 -9.62 17.00
C VAL A 250 -7.22 -10.26 16.88
N MET A 251 -6.46 -9.91 15.83
CA MET A 251 -5.09 -10.39 15.65
C MET A 251 -4.19 -9.96 16.80
N LEU A 252 -4.30 -8.70 17.28
CA LEU A 252 -3.56 -8.18 18.44
C LEU A 252 -3.84 -8.91 19.78
N LYS A 253 -5.00 -9.56 19.88
CA LYS A 253 -5.39 -10.35 21.06
C LYS A 253 -5.09 -11.83 20.93
N THR A 254 -4.48 -12.24 19.82
CA THR A 254 -4.22 -13.66 19.53
C THR A 254 -2.75 -13.98 19.77
N GLU A 255 -2.48 -14.59 20.91
CA GLU A 255 -1.15 -15.06 21.27
C GLU A 255 -0.70 -16.23 20.37
N GLN A 256 0.61 -16.33 20.16
CA GLN A 256 1.26 -17.40 19.41
C GLN A 256 2.25 -18.14 20.32
N ASN A 257 1.75 -18.96 21.25
CA ASN A 257 2.59 -19.71 22.17
C ASN A 257 3.29 -20.87 21.47
N ASN A 258 4.37 -20.56 20.74
CA ASN A 258 5.28 -21.52 20.14
C ASN A 258 6.67 -20.90 19.95
N PRO A 259 7.75 -21.68 19.78
CA PRO A 259 9.12 -21.15 19.74
C PRO A 259 9.43 -20.26 18.51
N HIS A 260 8.60 -20.32 17.47
CA HIS A 260 8.81 -19.55 16.23
C HIS A 260 8.38 -18.10 16.32
N HIS A 261 7.52 -17.73 17.27
CA HIS A 261 6.95 -16.39 17.37
C HIS A 261 7.31 -15.73 18.69
N CYS A 262 7.65 -14.43 18.64
CA CYS A 262 7.94 -13.57 19.80
C CYS A 262 6.83 -12.52 20.01
N PHE A 263 5.88 -12.43 19.11
CA PHE A 263 4.77 -11.47 19.11
C PHE A 263 3.41 -12.21 19.04
N ASP A 264 2.33 -11.52 19.44
CA ASP A 264 0.98 -11.88 18.99
C ASP A 264 0.86 -11.74 17.46
N VAL A 265 -0.27 -12.17 16.90
CA VAL A 265 -0.48 -12.18 15.44
C VAL A 265 -0.47 -10.76 14.85
N GLY A 266 -1.01 -9.76 15.57
CA GLY A 266 -1.09 -8.39 15.09
C GLY A 266 0.26 -7.70 15.03
N HIS A 267 1.04 -7.74 16.13
CA HIS A 267 2.39 -7.16 16.16
C HIS A 267 3.34 -7.86 15.20
N HIS A 268 3.24 -9.19 15.06
CA HIS A 268 3.97 -9.95 14.06
C HIS A 268 3.69 -9.44 12.64
N SER A 269 2.41 -9.25 12.30
CA SER A 269 2.02 -8.74 10.98
C SER A 269 2.52 -7.32 10.72
N LEU A 270 2.54 -6.42 11.73
CA LEU A 270 3.14 -5.09 11.59
C LEU A 270 4.65 -5.13 11.41
N ALA A 271 5.34 -6.01 12.12
CA ALA A 271 6.77 -6.23 11.92
C ALA A 271 7.06 -6.71 10.48
N ALA A 272 6.25 -7.63 9.96
CA ALA A 272 6.35 -8.06 8.57
C ALA A 272 6.11 -6.91 7.57
N VAL A 273 5.16 -6.00 7.83
CA VAL A 273 4.96 -4.77 7.01
C VAL A 273 6.22 -3.90 7.00
N SER A 274 6.86 -3.69 8.14
CA SER A 274 8.10 -2.90 8.21
C SER A 274 9.22 -3.52 7.39
N HIS A 275 9.41 -4.84 7.49
CA HIS A 275 10.42 -5.56 6.68
C HIS A 275 10.11 -5.54 5.18
N ILE A 276 8.83 -5.58 4.79
CA ILE A 276 8.45 -5.47 3.36
C ILE A 276 8.94 -4.17 2.74
N GLN A 277 8.84 -3.05 3.46
CA GLN A 277 9.26 -1.76 2.92
C GLN A 277 10.76 -1.73 2.61
N GLU A 278 11.59 -2.26 3.53
CA GLU A 278 13.03 -2.36 3.34
C GLU A 278 13.39 -3.32 2.19
N LEU A 279 12.78 -4.51 2.18
CA LEU A 279 13.01 -5.52 1.16
C LEU A 279 12.57 -5.07 -0.24
N TYR A 280 11.49 -4.29 -0.34
CA TYR A 280 11.03 -3.76 -1.62
C TYR A 280 12.05 -2.77 -2.22
N GLU A 281 12.60 -1.86 -1.41
CA GLU A 281 13.63 -0.93 -1.88
C GLU A 281 14.88 -1.67 -2.42
N GLU A 282 15.26 -2.80 -1.79
CA GLU A 282 16.39 -3.63 -2.24
C GLU A 282 16.11 -4.42 -3.53
N HIS A 283 14.83 -4.67 -3.86
CA HIS A 283 14.43 -5.64 -4.90
C HIS A 283 13.45 -5.07 -5.93
N LYS A 284 13.37 -3.74 -6.11
CA LYS A 284 12.44 -3.08 -7.05
C LYS A 284 12.46 -3.66 -8.46
N ASP A 285 13.66 -3.96 -8.97
CA ASP A 285 13.85 -4.49 -10.32
C ASP A 285 13.14 -5.83 -10.57
N ALA A 286 12.91 -6.60 -9.49
CA ALA A 286 12.21 -7.89 -9.59
C ALA A 286 10.74 -7.76 -10.03
N PHE A 287 10.18 -6.55 -10.04
CA PHE A 287 8.78 -6.26 -10.38
C PHE A 287 8.62 -5.53 -11.72
N SER A 288 9.70 -5.24 -12.45
CA SER A 288 9.66 -4.50 -13.72
C SER A 288 8.75 -5.13 -14.80
N TYR A 289 8.55 -6.45 -14.74
CA TYR A 289 7.67 -7.19 -15.66
C TYR A 289 6.18 -6.90 -15.48
N THR A 290 5.76 -6.37 -14.34
CA THR A 290 4.33 -6.18 -14.02
C THR A 290 3.68 -5.05 -14.79
N GLY A 291 4.45 -4.04 -15.21
CA GLY A 291 3.96 -2.79 -15.76
C GLY A 291 3.16 -1.95 -14.75
N TRP A 292 3.13 -2.33 -13.47
CA TRP A 292 2.45 -1.59 -12.41
C TRP A 292 3.35 -0.47 -11.85
N THR A 293 2.70 0.54 -11.26
CA THR A 293 3.41 1.60 -10.54
C THR A 293 4.04 1.06 -9.26
N GLU A 294 5.13 1.70 -8.80
CA GLU A 294 5.77 1.38 -7.52
C GLU A 294 4.76 1.42 -6.36
N GLU A 295 3.87 2.41 -6.36
CA GLU A 295 2.82 2.56 -5.36
C GLU A 295 1.88 1.34 -5.33
N LYS A 296 1.46 0.83 -6.50
CA LYS A 296 0.59 -0.36 -6.59
C LYS A 296 1.31 -1.60 -6.09
N ILE A 297 2.56 -1.79 -6.48
CA ILE A 297 3.37 -2.95 -6.05
C ILE A 297 3.55 -2.93 -4.53
N LEU A 298 3.98 -1.79 -3.97
CA LEU A 298 4.17 -1.65 -2.53
C LEU A 298 2.85 -1.83 -1.77
N THR A 299 1.74 -1.32 -2.30
CA THR A 299 0.39 -1.53 -1.75
C THR A 299 0.07 -3.02 -1.64
N ILE A 300 0.27 -3.79 -2.71
CA ILE A 300 0.05 -5.24 -2.71
C ILE A 300 0.89 -5.93 -1.63
N LEU A 301 2.16 -5.58 -1.55
CA LEU A 301 3.11 -6.18 -0.61
C LEU A 301 2.76 -5.88 0.84
N VAL A 302 2.46 -4.62 1.19
CA VAL A 302 2.13 -4.24 2.58
C VAL A 302 0.79 -4.83 3.05
N TYR A 303 -0.22 -4.92 2.17
CA TYR A 303 -1.46 -5.60 2.52
C TYR A 303 -1.30 -7.11 2.56
N GLY A 304 -0.45 -7.69 1.73
CA GLY A 304 -0.03 -9.08 1.83
C GLY A 304 0.58 -9.37 3.21
N ALA A 305 1.52 -8.54 3.65
CA ALA A 305 2.17 -8.69 4.96
C ALA A 305 1.21 -8.41 6.14
N LEU A 306 0.36 -7.38 6.05
CA LEU A 306 -0.59 -7.07 7.12
C LEU A 306 -1.62 -8.18 7.34
N LEU A 307 -2.05 -8.85 6.27
CA LEU A 307 -3.19 -9.78 6.28
C LEU A 307 -2.79 -11.25 6.15
N HIS A 308 -1.49 -11.62 6.01
CA HIS A 308 -1.10 -13.01 5.76
C HIS A 308 -1.63 -13.98 6.83
N ASP A 309 -1.66 -13.53 8.06
CA ASP A 309 -2.06 -14.29 9.24
C ASP A 309 -3.46 -13.93 9.77
N VAL A 310 -4.27 -13.21 9.02
CA VAL A 310 -5.58 -12.67 9.45
C VAL A 310 -6.59 -13.72 9.91
N ALA A 311 -6.43 -14.97 9.52
CA ALA A 311 -7.29 -16.08 9.95
C ALA A 311 -6.68 -16.94 11.06
N LYS A 312 -5.47 -16.68 11.54
CA LYS A 312 -4.92 -17.41 12.71
C LYS A 312 -5.85 -17.40 13.92
N PRO A 313 -6.52 -16.26 14.27
CA PRO A 313 -7.50 -16.26 15.36
C PRO A 313 -8.60 -17.31 15.20
N ASP A 314 -9.10 -17.50 13.97
CA ASP A 314 -10.20 -18.42 13.67
C ASP A 314 -9.75 -19.89 13.63
N CYS A 315 -8.47 -20.13 13.37
CA CYS A 315 -7.87 -21.46 13.19
C CYS A 315 -7.07 -21.94 14.41
N ARG A 316 -7.06 -21.16 15.51
CA ARG A 316 -6.27 -21.48 16.70
C ARG A 316 -6.78 -22.72 17.41
N THR A 317 -5.89 -23.68 17.60
CA THR A 317 -6.05 -24.83 18.51
C THR A 317 -4.88 -24.86 19.49
N VAL A 318 -5.08 -25.50 20.64
CA VAL A 318 -4.05 -25.65 21.69
C VAL A 318 -3.92 -27.11 22.00
N ASP A 319 -2.71 -27.63 21.99
CA ASP A 319 -2.45 -29.02 22.36
C ASP A 319 -2.30 -29.22 23.89
N GLU A 320 -2.06 -30.46 24.32
CA GLU A 320 -1.92 -30.80 25.74
C GLU A 320 -0.70 -30.15 26.41
N GLU A 321 0.29 -29.73 25.63
CA GLU A 321 1.50 -29.03 26.09
C GLU A 321 1.33 -27.50 26.12
N GLY A 322 0.15 -27.01 25.71
CA GLY A 322 -0.16 -25.58 25.67
C GLY A 322 0.41 -24.86 24.43
N ILE A 323 0.86 -25.60 23.42
CA ILE A 323 1.38 -25.05 22.17
C ILE A 323 0.22 -24.68 21.23
N HIS A 324 0.33 -23.50 20.62
CA HIS A 324 -0.69 -22.99 19.69
C HIS A 324 -0.41 -23.45 18.26
N HIS A 325 -1.45 -24.01 17.63
CA HIS A 325 -1.45 -24.45 16.23
C HIS A 325 -2.52 -23.70 15.43
N PHE A 326 -2.27 -23.47 14.12
CA PHE A 326 -3.11 -22.64 13.25
C PHE A 326 -3.36 -23.33 11.89
N HIS A 327 -3.75 -24.61 11.91
CA HIS A 327 -3.94 -25.40 10.69
C HIS A 327 -5.03 -24.82 9.78
N GLY A 328 -4.74 -24.68 8.48
CA GLY A 328 -5.68 -24.18 7.47
C GLY A 328 -5.83 -22.65 7.45
N HIS A 329 -5.00 -21.91 8.22
CA HIS A 329 -5.05 -20.45 8.20
C HIS A 329 -4.72 -19.81 6.84
N PRO A 330 -3.88 -20.40 5.93
CA PRO A 330 -3.64 -19.78 4.64
C PRO A 330 -4.90 -19.75 3.75
N GLU A 331 -5.64 -20.84 3.69
CA GLU A 331 -6.89 -20.96 2.91
C GLU A 331 -7.99 -20.07 3.47
N ALA A 332 -8.19 -20.11 4.78
CA ALA A 332 -9.13 -19.24 5.49
C ALA A 332 -8.72 -17.77 5.37
N GLY A 333 -7.42 -17.47 5.52
CA GLY A 333 -6.83 -16.14 5.42
C GLY A 333 -7.01 -15.52 4.04
N ALA A 334 -6.74 -16.27 2.99
CA ALA A 334 -6.95 -15.79 1.62
C ALA A 334 -8.41 -15.41 1.35
N LYS A 335 -9.38 -16.15 1.89
CA LYS A 335 -10.81 -15.80 1.79
C LYS A 335 -11.15 -14.54 2.59
N LYS A 336 -10.68 -14.46 3.83
CA LYS A 336 -10.94 -13.34 4.75
C LYS A 336 -10.29 -12.04 4.23
N ALA A 337 -9.05 -12.10 3.77
CA ALA A 337 -8.35 -10.97 3.17
C ALA A 337 -9.08 -10.44 1.92
N LYS A 338 -9.58 -11.32 1.03
CA LYS A 338 -10.41 -10.90 -0.12
C LYS A 338 -11.68 -10.17 0.31
N GLN A 339 -12.33 -10.55 1.41
CA GLN A 339 -13.50 -9.85 1.94
C GLN A 339 -13.12 -8.47 2.48
N ILE A 340 -12.02 -8.35 3.26
CA ILE A 340 -11.50 -7.09 3.78
C ILE A 340 -11.16 -6.12 2.65
N LEU A 341 -10.39 -6.59 1.65
CA LEU A 341 -9.98 -5.76 0.52
C LEU A 341 -11.16 -5.29 -0.34
N ARG A 342 -12.19 -6.14 -0.53
CA ARG A 342 -13.45 -5.73 -1.19
C ARG A 342 -14.20 -4.68 -0.38
N ARG A 343 -14.28 -4.83 0.94
CA ARG A 343 -14.88 -3.84 1.84
C ARG A 343 -14.16 -2.49 1.74
N LEU A 344 -12.83 -2.52 1.63
CA LEU A 344 -12.00 -1.34 1.42
C LEU A 344 -11.95 -0.86 -0.04
N LYS A 345 -12.73 -1.47 -0.96
CA LYS A 345 -12.86 -1.05 -2.36
C LYS A 345 -11.55 -1.09 -3.14
N PHE A 346 -10.72 -2.11 -2.92
CA PHE A 346 -9.56 -2.36 -3.79
C PHE A 346 -9.97 -2.90 -5.17
N ASP A 347 -9.10 -2.71 -6.15
CA ASP A 347 -9.23 -3.29 -7.49
C ASP A 347 -9.00 -4.81 -7.48
N ASN A 348 -9.52 -5.49 -8.53
CA ASN A 348 -9.48 -6.94 -8.61
C ASN A 348 -8.05 -7.51 -8.71
N ASP A 349 -7.12 -6.80 -9.34
CA ASP A 349 -5.73 -7.26 -9.46
C ASP A 349 -5.06 -7.30 -8.10
N THR A 350 -5.21 -6.21 -7.30
CA THR A 350 -4.74 -6.14 -5.92
C THR A 350 -5.34 -7.26 -5.07
N ILE A 351 -6.68 -7.44 -5.12
CA ILE A 351 -7.38 -8.50 -4.37
C ILE A 351 -6.90 -9.89 -4.75
N SER A 352 -6.70 -10.13 -6.05
CA SER A 352 -6.24 -11.42 -6.56
C SER A 352 -4.81 -11.71 -6.13
N MET A 353 -3.89 -10.74 -6.28
CA MET A 353 -2.48 -10.93 -5.96
C MET A 353 -2.28 -11.14 -4.46
N VAL A 354 -2.86 -10.29 -3.61
CA VAL A 354 -2.80 -10.46 -2.14
C VAL A 354 -3.40 -11.82 -1.73
N GLY A 355 -4.52 -12.22 -2.32
CA GLY A 355 -5.14 -13.51 -2.03
C GLY A 355 -4.26 -14.70 -2.40
N ARG A 356 -3.51 -14.64 -3.52
CA ARG A 356 -2.53 -15.67 -3.92
C ARG A 356 -1.33 -15.70 -2.96
N MET A 357 -0.79 -14.54 -2.62
CA MET A 357 0.31 -14.43 -1.66
C MET A 357 -0.06 -15.11 -0.33
N ILE A 358 -1.22 -14.79 0.24
CA ILE A 358 -1.69 -15.33 1.52
C ILE A 358 -1.92 -16.83 1.42
N LEU A 359 -2.51 -17.33 0.33
CA LEU A 359 -2.78 -18.77 0.16
C LEU A 359 -1.51 -19.63 0.19
N TYR A 360 -0.39 -19.06 -0.25
CA TYR A 360 0.86 -19.82 -0.41
C TYR A 360 1.99 -19.35 0.53
N HIS A 361 1.75 -18.41 1.46
CA HIS A 361 2.82 -17.84 2.29
C HIS A 361 3.49 -18.86 3.22
N ASP A 362 2.75 -19.86 3.74
CA ASP A 362 3.27 -20.89 4.65
C ASP A 362 3.86 -22.11 3.91
N ARG A 363 4.20 -21.98 2.61
CA ARG A 363 4.85 -23.06 1.85
C ARG A 363 6.27 -23.27 2.33
N ARG A 364 6.60 -24.54 2.58
CA ARG A 364 7.94 -25.00 2.97
C ARG A 364 8.67 -25.55 1.76
N TYR A 365 10.00 -25.38 1.72
CA TYR A 365 10.86 -25.69 0.57
C TYR A 365 11.91 -26.74 0.91
N GLU A 366 11.57 -27.73 1.69
CA GLU A 366 12.49 -28.80 2.15
C GLU A 366 13.20 -29.48 0.99
N GLN A 367 12.49 -29.69 -0.14
CA GLN A 367 13.05 -30.32 -1.34
C GLN A 367 14.08 -29.48 -2.08
N CYS A 368 14.12 -28.17 -1.82
CA CYS A 368 15.10 -27.27 -2.45
C CYS A 368 16.41 -27.19 -1.68
N TYR A 369 16.48 -27.80 -0.49
CA TYR A 369 17.58 -27.66 0.44
C TYR A 369 17.99 -29.03 1.00
N ASP A 370 19.24 -29.40 0.90
CA ASP A 370 19.77 -30.66 1.42
C ASP A 370 21.16 -30.43 2.00
N LYS A 371 21.42 -30.95 3.20
CA LYS A 371 22.71 -30.88 3.92
C LYS A 371 23.36 -29.50 3.95
N GLY A 372 22.57 -28.47 4.15
CA GLY A 372 23.09 -27.10 4.23
C GLY A 372 23.22 -26.37 2.91
N ALA A 373 22.80 -26.96 1.78
CA ALA A 373 22.99 -26.38 0.44
C ALA A 373 21.74 -26.52 -0.45
N TYR A 374 21.73 -25.73 -1.52
CA TYR A 374 20.73 -25.85 -2.58
C TYR A 374 20.73 -27.23 -3.23
N CYS A 375 19.54 -27.78 -3.45
CA CYS A 375 19.31 -29.06 -4.12
C CYS A 375 18.48 -28.86 -5.40
N ALA A 376 19.02 -29.24 -6.56
CA ALA A 376 18.35 -29.11 -7.85
C ALA A 376 17.07 -29.98 -7.97
N LYS A 377 16.90 -31.01 -7.14
CA LYS A 377 15.67 -31.81 -7.06
C LYS A 377 14.44 -30.97 -6.73
N GLY A 378 14.62 -29.81 -6.09
CA GLY A 378 13.56 -28.86 -5.79
C GLY A 378 12.91 -28.22 -7.00
N LYS A 379 13.55 -28.22 -8.19
CA LYS A 379 12.99 -27.63 -9.41
C LYS A 379 11.61 -28.19 -9.78
N ARG A 380 11.40 -29.50 -9.61
CA ARG A 380 10.09 -30.14 -9.85
C ARG A 380 8.99 -29.53 -8.98
N GLY A 381 9.24 -29.40 -7.69
CA GLY A 381 8.29 -28.75 -6.76
C GLY A 381 8.07 -27.28 -7.10
N MET A 382 9.12 -26.60 -7.57
CA MET A 382 9.06 -25.22 -7.98
C MET A 382 8.20 -25.02 -9.25
N ARG A 383 8.35 -25.84 -10.30
CA ARG A 383 7.48 -25.81 -11.48
C ARG A 383 6.00 -25.96 -11.11
N ARG A 384 5.69 -26.93 -10.24
CA ARG A 384 4.31 -27.11 -9.72
C ARG A 384 3.80 -25.90 -8.97
N LEU A 385 4.63 -25.29 -8.13
CA LEU A 385 4.26 -24.08 -7.41
C LEU A 385 4.00 -22.92 -8.38
N MET A 386 4.89 -22.69 -9.36
CA MET A 386 4.70 -21.68 -10.40
C MET A 386 3.42 -21.91 -11.21
N ASN A 387 3.07 -23.17 -11.51
CA ASN A 387 1.79 -23.49 -12.14
C ASN A 387 0.58 -23.16 -11.26
N GLN A 388 0.65 -23.41 -9.96
CA GLN A 388 -0.45 -23.21 -9.02
C GLN A 388 -0.68 -21.73 -8.69
N ILE A 389 0.38 -20.99 -8.39
CA ILE A 389 0.28 -19.59 -7.94
C ILE A 389 0.30 -18.61 -9.11
N GLY A 390 0.92 -18.97 -10.23
CA GLY A 390 1.26 -18.10 -11.33
C GLY A 390 2.68 -17.53 -11.20
N GLU A 391 3.40 -17.51 -12.32
CA GLU A 391 4.77 -17.01 -12.41
C GLU A 391 4.90 -15.56 -11.95
N ASP A 392 3.89 -14.76 -12.27
CA ASP A 392 3.76 -13.35 -11.93
C ASP A 392 3.68 -13.08 -10.41
N ALA A 393 3.27 -14.06 -9.61
CA ALA A 393 3.13 -13.91 -8.16
C ALA A 393 4.38 -14.33 -7.38
N MET A 394 5.34 -14.99 -8.03
CA MET A 394 6.51 -15.55 -7.32
C MET A 394 7.37 -14.49 -6.61
N PRO A 395 7.74 -13.34 -7.22
CA PRO A 395 8.50 -12.31 -6.52
C PRO A 395 7.76 -11.76 -5.31
N PHE A 396 6.45 -11.54 -5.42
CA PHE A 396 5.61 -11.09 -4.31
C PHE A 396 5.59 -12.09 -3.16
N LEU A 397 5.40 -13.38 -3.48
CA LEU A 397 5.40 -14.45 -2.47
C LEU A 397 6.73 -14.54 -1.74
N PHE A 398 7.86 -14.51 -2.45
CA PHE A 398 9.18 -14.63 -1.82
C PHE A 398 9.52 -13.45 -0.93
N LEU A 399 9.12 -12.22 -1.33
CA LEU A 399 9.30 -11.06 -0.44
C LEU A 399 8.43 -11.18 0.81
N LEU A 400 7.16 -11.57 0.67
CA LEU A 400 6.28 -11.79 1.82
C LEU A 400 6.88 -12.84 2.77
N GLN A 401 7.31 -13.99 2.27
CA GLN A 401 7.91 -15.04 3.09
C GLN A 401 9.20 -14.59 3.77
N LYS A 402 10.04 -13.81 3.09
CA LYS A 402 11.25 -13.24 3.70
C LYS A 402 10.91 -12.27 4.83
N ALA A 403 9.92 -11.41 4.62
CA ALA A 403 9.45 -10.47 5.64
C ALA A 403 8.82 -11.17 6.84
N ASP A 404 7.98 -12.19 6.61
CA ASP A 404 7.42 -13.04 7.66
C ASP A 404 8.52 -13.71 8.50
N LEU A 405 9.53 -14.32 7.87
CA LEU A 405 10.65 -14.96 8.58
C LEU A 405 11.46 -13.95 9.39
N LEU A 406 11.67 -12.73 8.89
CA LEU A 406 12.36 -11.68 9.63
C LEU A 406 11.56 -11.17 10.83
N ALA A 407 10.23 -11.22 10.77
CA ALA A 407 9.33 -10.86 11.85
C ALA A 407 9.16 -11.96 12.91
N GLN A 408 9.63 -13.19 12.65
CA GLN A 408 9.62 -14.30 13.60
C GLN A 408 10.76 -14.19 14.64
N SER A 409 10.73 -15.09 15.66
CA SER A 409 11.83 -15.23 16.59
C SER A 409 13.12 -15.73 15.90
N ASP A 410 14.26 -15.68 16.60
CA ASP A 410 15.54 -16.17 16.06
C ASP A 410 15.59 -17.71 15.95
N TYR A 411 14.60 -18.41 16.51
CA TYR A 411 14.53 -19.86 16.48
C TYR A 411 14.49 -20.40 15.06
N THR A 412 15.53 -21.11 14.66
CA THR A 412 15.73 -21.68 13.31
C THR A 412 15.65 -20.67 12.15
N ARG A 413 15.73 -19.36 12.40
CA ARG A 413 15.60 -18.30 11.37
C ARG A 413 16.62 -18.45 10.26
N GLU A 414 17.90 -18.66 10.59
CA GLU A 414 18.98 -18.82 9.59
C GLU A 414 18.71 -20.00 8.65
N GLU A 415 18.29 -21.15 9.20
CA GLU A 415 17.95 -22.32 8.40
C GLU A 415 16.75 -22.06 7.47
N LYS A 416 15.69 -21.40 7.99
CA LYS A 416 14.51 -21.04 7.20
C LYS A 416 14.87 -20.08 6.07
N LEU A 417 15.70 -19.07 6.32
CA LEU A 417 16.19 -18.12 5.30
C LEU A 417 17.06 -18.82 4.25
N ALA A 418 17.89 -19.79 4.66
CA ALA A 418 18.69 -20.58 3.73
C ALA A 418 17.79 -21.46 2.82
N LYS A 419 16.74 -22.06 3.36
CA LYS A 419 15.72 -22.80 2.59
C LYS A 419 14.98 -21.91 1.60
N LEU A 420 14.59 -20.71 2.03
CA LEU A 420 13.95 -19.73 1.14
C LEU A 420 14.89 -19.28 0.04
N SER A 421 16.17 -19.01 0.34
CA SER A 421 17.17 -18.65 -0.66
C SER A 421 17.39 -19.77 -1.67
N ALA A 422 17.39 -21.03 -1.24
CA ALA A 422 17.44 -22.19 -2.12
C ALA A 422 16.20 -22.30 -3.03
N ALA A 423 15.02 -21.98 -2.52
CA ALA A 423 13.79 -21.91 -3.31
C ALA A 423 13.83 -20.81 -4.39
N VAL A 424 14.31 -19.60 -4.02
CA VAL A 424 14.51 -18.50 -4.98
C VAL A 424 15.50 -18.91 -6.08
N LYS A 425 16.56 -19.64 -5.73
CA LYS A 425 17.51 -20.18 -6.71
C LYS A 425 16.84 -21.19 -7.63
N ALA A 426 16.05 -22.13 -7.08
CA ALA A 426 15.31 -23.11 -7.88
C ALA A 426 14.35 -22.44 -8.88
N TRP A 427 13.65 -21.38 -8.44
CA TRP A 427 12.79 -20.57 -9.28
C TRP A 427 13.56 -19.89 -10.43
N LYS A 428 14.69 -19.24 -10.13
CA LYS A 428 15.56 -18.62 -11.15
C LYS A 428 16.12 -19.65 -12.13
N ASP A 429 16.48 -20.83 -11.66
CA ASP A 429 16.98 -21.91 -12.51
C ASP A 429 15.90 -22.48 -13.45
N VAL A 430 14.63 -22.55 -13.01
CA VAL A 430 13.48 -22.93 -13.87
C VAL A 430 13.25 -21.87 -14.93
N LEU A 431 13.24 -20.59 -14.57
CA LEU A 431 13.11 -19.48 -15.53
C LEU A 431 14.24 -19.47 -16.56
N ALA A 432 15.50 -19.60 -16.12
CA ALA A 432 16.66 -19.60 -17.00
C ALA A 432 16.68 -20.80 -17.98
N SER A 433 16.10 -21.93 -17.57
CA SER A 433 15.99 -23.11 -18.42
C SER A 433 14.78 -23.06 -19.37
N ASN A 434 13.96 -22.00 -19.29
CA ASN A 434 12.70 -21.83 -20.06
C ASN A 434 11.80 -23.08 -20.01
N GLU A 435 11.72 -23.69 -18.82
CA GLU A 435 10.93 -24.90 -18.60
C GLU A 435 9.44 -24.57 -18.58
N ALA A 436 8.59 -25.39 -19.22
CA ALA A 436 7.16 -25.16 -19.26
C ALA A 436 6.52 -25.29 -17.85
N VAL A 437 5.70 -24.31 -17.49
CA VAL A 437 4.98 -24.26 -16.20
C VAL A 437 3.48 -24.06 -16.36
N LYS A 438 2.99 -23.79 -17.56
CA LYS A 438 1.57 -23.62 -17.90
C LYS A 438 1.23 -24.24 -19.26
N VAL A 439 -0.05 -24.48 -19.51
CA VAL A 439 -0.54 -25.15 -20.73
C VAL A 439 -0.07 -24.44 -22.00
N SER A 440 0.02 -23.10 -22.01
CA SER A 440 0.51 -22.33 -23.15
C SER A 440 1.99 -22.56 -23.49
N ASP A 441 2.77 -23.15 -22.58
CA ASP A 441 4.20 -23.40 -22.74
C ASP A 441 4.47 -24.81 -23.32
N LEU A 442 3.42 -25.62 -23.49
CA LEU A 442 3.54 -26.91 -24.15
C LEU A 442 3.89 -26.71 -25.63
N SER A 443 4.77 -27.57 -26.15
CA SER A 443 5.20 -27.53 -27.56
C SER A 443 4.10 -27.96 -28.55
N ILE A 444 2.94 -28.44 -28.08
CA ILE A 444 1.70 -28.66 -28.87
C ILE A 444 0.51 -28.04 -28.17
N GLY A 445 -0.49 -27.67 -28.99
CA GLY A 445 -1.74 -27.08 -28.49
C GLY A 445 -2.98 -27.85 -28.97
N GLY A 446 -4.16 -27.34 -28.61
CA GLY A 446 -5.43 -27.95 -29.02
C GLY A 446 -5.60 -28.12 -30.52
N ARG A 447 -5.04 -27.20 -31.34
CA ARG A 447 -5.08 -27.31 -32.81
C ARG A 447 -4.28 -28.51 -33.34
N ASP A 448 -3.16 -28.82 -32.72
CA ASP A 448 -2.31 -29.94 -33.10
C ASP A 448 -2.98 -31.26 -32.75
N LEU A 449 -3.64 -31.32 -31.58
CA LEU A 449 -4.43 -32.46 -31.16
C LEU A 449 -5.60 -32.76 -32.13
N ILE A 450 -6.32 -31.70 -32.59
CA ILE A 450 -7.42 -31.84 -33.54
C ILE A 450 -6.92 -32.34 -34.89
N ARG A 451 -5.80 -31.81 -35.42
CA ARG A 451 -5.18 -32.27 -36.68
C ARG A 451 -4.79 -33.75 -36.66
N ASN A 452 -4.50 -34.27 -35.48
CA ASN A 452 -4.14 -35.67 -35.25
C ASN A 452 -5.30 -36.55 -34.77
N GLY A 453 -6.54 -36.14 -35.07
CA GLY A 453 -7.72 -37.01 -34.93
C GLY A 453 -8.38 -37.00 -33.54
N ILE A 454 -8.02 -36.07 -32.66
CA ILE A 454 -8.74 -35.88 -31.38
C ILE A 454 -9.91 -34.94 -31.63
N ALA A 455 -11.12 -35.37 -31.26
CA ALA A 455 -12.34 -34.60 -31.49
C ALA A 455 -12.32 -33.28 -30.67
N PRO A 456 -12.80 -32.14 -31.24
CA PRO A 456 -12.96 -30.93 -30.47
C PRO A 456 -13.97 -31.09 -29.34
N GLY A 457 -13.65 -30.52 -28.17
CA GLY A 457 -14.50 -30.57 -26.99
C GLY A 457 -13.71 -30.52 -25.67
N PRO A 458 -14.38 -30.72 -24.52
CA PRO A 458 -13.75 -30.66 -23.19
C PRO A 458 -12.54 -31.58 -23.03
N VAL A 459 -12.52 -32.71 -23.74
CA VAL A 459 -11.43 -33.70 -23.72
C VAL A 459 -10.06 -33.08 -24.11
N LEU A 460 -10.07 -32.05 -24.98
CA LEU A 460 -8.81 -31.35 -25.33
C LEU A 460 -8.17 -30.68 -24.12
N GLY A 461 -8.99 -30.01 -23.28
CA GLY A 461 -8.54 -29.38 -22.05
C GLY A 461 -7.95 -30.41 -21.07
N GLU A 462 -8.64 -31.54 -20.90
CA GLU A 462 -8.19 -32.62 -20.03
C GLU A 462 -6.86 -33.23 -20.50
N ILE A 463 -6.69 -33.45 -21.81
CA ILE A 463 -5.45 -33.96 -22.41
C ILE A 463 -4.32 -32.94 -22.18
N LEU A 464 -4.55 -31.65 -22.46
CA LEU A 464 -3.51 -30.62 -22.28
C LEU A 464 -3.09 -30.50 -20.81
N HIS A 465 -4.03 -30.60 -19.87
CA HIS A 465 -3.68 -30.65 -18.44
C HIS A 465 -2.90 -31.90 -18.06
N TYR A 466 -3.29 -33.07 -18.59
CA TYR A 466 -2.54 -34.30 -18.37
C TYR A 466 -1.10 -34.17 -18.91
N LEU A 467 -0.93 -33.65 -20.12
CA LEU A 467 0.40 -33.44 -20.72
C LEU A 467 1.24 -32.48 -19.89
N LEU A 468 0.63 -31.38 -19.41
CA LEU A 468 1.32 -30.41 -18.53
C LEU A 468 1.80 -31.09 -17.25
N GLU A 469 0.96 -31.89 -16.59
CA GLU A 469 1.36 -32.62 -15.39
C GLU A 469 2.58 -33.54 -15.63
N GLN A 470 2.65 -34.18 -16.80
CA GLN A 470 3.83 -35.00 -17.17
C GLN A 470 5.07 -34.13 -17.40
N VAL A 471 4.92 -32.98 -18.06
CA VAL A 471 6.03 -32.05 -18.33
C VAL A 471 6.52 -31.37 -17.06
N LEU A 472 5.61 -31.04 -16.11
CA LEU A 472 6.01 -30.54 -14.79
C LEU A 472 6.89 -31.54 -14.02
N GLU A 473 6.66 -32.85 -14.23
CA GLU A 473 7.51 -33.90 -13.68
C GLU A 473 8.86 -33.99 -14.41
N ASP A 474 8.82 -34.10 -15.74
CA ASP A 474 9.98 -34.23 -16.60
C ASP A 474 9.90 -33.26 -17.80
N PRO A 475 10.61 -32.12 -17.75
CA PRO A 475 10.62 -31.14 -18.84
C PRO A 475 11.11 -31.68 -20.18
N ALA A 476 11.89 -32.75 -20.20
CA ALA A 476 12.37 -33.40 -21.43
C ALA A 476 11.24 -34.06 -22.26
N LEU A 477 10.04 -34.16 -21.68
CA LEU A 477 8.84 -34.61 -22.38
C LEU A 477 8.20 -33.52 -23.24
N ASN A 478 8.58 -32.24 -23.09
CA ASN A 478 7.98 -31.12 -23.84
C ASN A 478 8.50 -31.05 -25.29
N GLU A 479 8.41 -32.17 -26.04
CA GLU A 479 8.69 -32.28 -27.44
C GLU A 479 7.41 -32.67 -28.19
N PRO A 480 7.15 -32.10 -29.41
CA PRO A 480 5.88 -32.32 -30.12
C PRO A 480 5.52 -33.77 -30.31
N ASP A 481 6.47 -34.61 -30.77
CA ASP A 481 6.21 -36.03 -31.04
C ASP A 481 5.95 -36.85 -29.80
N LYS A 482 6.66 -36.57 -28.69
CA LYS A 482 6.45 -37.22 -27.42
C LYS A 482 5.08 -36.89 -26.87
N LEU A 483 4.74 -35.60 -26.84
CA LEU A 483 3.45 -35.12 -26.32
C LEU A 483 2.29 -35.64 -27.14
N LEU A 484 2.42 -35.67 -28.47
CA LEU A 484 1.41 -36.21 -29.37
C LEU A 484 1.14 -37.70 -29.10
N SER A 485 2.23 -38.47 -28.98
CA SER A 485 2.11 -39.91 -28.67
C SER A 485 1.40 -40.13 -27.34
N MET A 486 1.73 -39.36 -26.31
CA MET A 486 1.08 -39.44 -24.99
C MET A 486 -0.38 -39.01 -25.07
N ALA A 487 -0.71 -37.96 -25.82
CA ALA A 487 -2.09 -37.50 -26.00
C ALA A 487 -2.99 -38.56 -26.66
N LEU A 488 -2.48 -39.18 -27.74
CA LEU A 488 -3.22 -40.24 -28.45
C LEU A 488 -3.48 -41.47 -27.55
N LYS A 489 -2.46 -41.91 -26.78
CA LYS A 489 -2.59 -43.00 -25.83
C LYS A 489 -3.60 -42.68 -24.72
N TYR A 490 -3.57 -41.43 -24.18
CA TYR A 490 -4.54 -41.01 -23.17
C TYR A 490 -5.96 -41.04 -23.72
N ASN A 491 -6.17 -40.52 -24.95
CA ASN A 491 -7.48 -40.49 -25.60
C ASN A 491 -8.02 -41.88 -25.90
N GLN A 492 -7.15 -42.82 -26.33
CA GLN A 492 -7.54 -44.25 -26.54
C GLN A 492 -7.99 -44.92 -25.23
N ASN A 493 -7.20 -44.76 -24.16
CA ASN A 493 -7.51 -45.34 -22.85
C ASN A 493 -8.83 -44.79 -22.26
N LYS A 494 -9.18 -43.54 -22.56
CA LYS A 494 -10.43 -42.92 -22.12
C LYS A 494 -11.65 -43.44 -22.91
N LYS A 495 -11.48 -43.67 -24.22
CA LYS A 495 -12.54 -44.27 -25.05
C LYS A 495 -12.87 -45.70 -24.64
N GLY A 496 -11.88 -46.52 -24.35
CA GLY A 496 -12.09 -47.88 -23.89
C GLY A 496 -12.79 -48.00 -22.53
N LYS A 497 -12.59 -47.02 -21.63
CA LYS A 497 -13.32 -47.01 -20.35
C LYS A 497 -14.79 -46.58 -20.46
N ASN A 498 -15.14 -45.78 -21.48
CA ASN A 498 -16.54 -45.39 -21.71
C ASN A 498 -17.33 -46.44 -22.53
N GLU A 499 -16.68 -47.48 -23.10
CA GLU A 499 -17.31 -48.60 -23.80
C GLU A 499 -17.60 -49.79 -22.85
N ASP A 500 -16.95 -49.77 -21.66
CA ASP A 500 -17.10 -50.82 -20.64
C ASP A 500 -18.08 -50.43 -19.50
N GLU A 501 -18.61 -49.19 -19.47
CA GLU A 501 -19.71 -48.73 -18.61
C GLU A 501 -21.03 -48.62 -19.41
#